data_02e236d8569ddf9e9edf5743eb7afec1
#
_entry.id   02e236d8569ddf9e9edf5743eb7afec1
#
_cell.length_a   1.000
_cell.length_b   1.000
_cell.length_c   1.000
_cell.angle_alpha   90.00
_cell.angle_beta   90.00
_cell.angle_gamma   90.00
#
_symmetry.space_group_name_H-M   'P 1'
#
loop_
_entity.id
_entity.type
_entity.pdbx_description
1 polymer ?
#
loop_
_entity_poly.entity_id
_entity_poly.type
_entity_poly.pdbx_seq_one_letter_code
_entity_poly.pdbx_strand_id
1 'polypeptide(L)'
;MNSDLGARFNRIRSFYKMRHELIMADGCEWADDPYAWEHIGGIRLTPIERALWHDIRAEDAVLYPQYPAGRYFVDFGNPVARVAIECDGAKWHIDASKDAARQQEIEAIGWTVYRIGGRACFTDAEYTEDDGKPTVTAGAARVFVRDICARHQITREHRVRRAPA
;
A
#
# COMPACT_ATOMS: atom_id res chain seq x y z
N MET A 1 -13.89 -3.53 24.31
CA MET A 1 -13.71 -3.55 22.84
C MET A 1 -12.69 -2.53 22.31
N ASN A 2 -12.57 -1.32 22.91
CA ASN A 2 -11.56 -0.31 22.49
C ASN A 2 -10.11 -0.63 22.87
N SER A 3 -9.85 -1.43 23.91
CA SER A 3 -8.48 -1.73 24.37
C SER A 3 -7.69 -2.62 23.40
N ASP A 4 -8.34 -3.54 22.70
CA ASP A 4 -7.68 -4.46 21.75
C ASP A 4 -7.26 -3.73 20.46
N LEU A 5 -8.09 -2.80 19.98
CA LEU A 5 -7.78 -1.99 18.80
C LEU A 5 -6.58 -1.08 19.05
N GLY A 6 -6.55 -0.39 20.20
CA GLY A 6 -5.43 0.46 20.60
C GLY A 6 -4.13 -0.34 20.76
N ALA A 7 -4.20 -1.51 21.39
CA ALA A 7 -3.06 -2.41 21.54
C ALA A 7 -2.53 -2.89 20.17
N ARG A 8 -3.42 -3.19 19.22
CA ARG A 8 -3.05 -3.57 17.85
C ARG A 8 -2.29 -2.44 17.15
N PHE A 9 -2.82 -1.22 17.14
CA PHE A 9 -2.17 -0.09 16.50
C PHE A 9 -0.81 0.26 17.14
N ASN A 10 -0.69 0.11 18.46
CA ASN A 10 0.61 0.28 19.13
C ASN A 10 1.62 -0.78 18.70
N ARG A 11 1.21 -2.05 18.51
CA ARG A 11 2.09 -3.11 17.97
C ARG A 11 2.58 -2.77 16.57
N ILE A 12 1.69 -2.31 15.69
CA ILE A 12 2.04 -1.92 14.31
C ILE A 12 3.05 -0.76 14.33
N ARG A 13 2.83 0.28 15.14
CA ARG A 13 3.80 1.39 15.28
C ARG A 13 5.16 0.90 15.79
N SER A 14 5.18 0.06 16.80
CA SER A 14 6.42 -0.50 17.34
C SER A 14 7.17 -1.34 16.30
N PHE A 15 6.44 -2.13 15.52
CA PHE A 15 6.99 -2.93 14.43
C PHE A 15 7.68 -2.06 13.39
N TYR A 16 7.03 -1.02 12.88
CA TYR A 16 7.62 -0.11 11.88
C TYR A 16 8.73 0.75 12.48
N LYS A 17 8.62 1.15 13.74
CA LYS A 17 9.69 1.89 14.44
C LYS A 17 10.99 1.08 14.52
N MET A 18 10.91 -0.21 14.84
CA MET A 18 12.09 -1.08 14.88
C MET A 18 12.75 -1.27 13.52
N ARG A 19 11.99 -1.14 12.43
CA ARG A 19 12.47 -1.31 11.05
C ARG A 19 12.73 -0.01 10.32
N HIS A 20 12.55 1.12 10.98
CA HIS A 20 12.59 2.43 10.34
C HIS A 20 13.89 2.67 9.58
N GLU A 21 15.04 2.41 10.19
CA GLU A 21 16.34 2.63 9.57
C GLU A 21 16.55 1.75 8.33
N LEU A 22 16.16 0.48 8.41
CA LEU A 22 16.25 -0.45 7.27
C LEU A 22 15.33 -0.03 6.13
N ILE A 23 14.10 0.38 6.44
CA ILE A 23 13.13 0.85 5.45
C ILE A 23 13.65 2.13 4.76
N MET A 24 14.16 3.09 5.54
CA MET A 24 14.66 4.36 5.00
C MET A 24 15.96 4.20 4.21
N ALA A 25 16.79 3.23 4.57
CA ALA A 25 18.00 2.88 3.82
C ALA A 25 17.71 2.03 2.56
N ASP A 26 16.45 1.78 2.23
CA ASP A 26 16.04 0.90 1.15
C ASP A 26 16.51 -0.57 1.27
N GLY A 27 17.01 -0.96 2.44
CA GLY A 27 17.53 -2.29 2.75
C GLY A 27 16.52 -3.24 3.39
N CYS A 28 15.22 -2.95 3.31
CA CYS A 28 14.20 -3.73 3.98
C CYS A 28 13.97 -5.09 3.34
N GLU A 29 13.76 -6.11 4.17
CA GLU A 29 13.45 -7.50 3.81
C GLU A 29 12.14 -7.68 3.01
N TRP A 30 11.34 -6.59 2.83
CA TRP A 30 10.13 -6.63 2.01
C TRP A 30 10.38 -7.28 0.64
N ALA A 31 11.54 -7.00 0.05
CA ALA A 31 11.92 -7.54 -1.24
C ALA A 31 12.12 -9.06 -1.24
N ASP A 32 12.46 -9.65 -0.09
CA ASP A 32 12.76 -11.08 0.02
C ASP A 32 11.51 -11.89 0.32
N ASP A 33 10.68 -11.43 1.25
CA ASP A 33 9.40 -12.06 1.57
C ASP A 33 8.30 -11.04 1.89
N PRO A 34 7.65 -10.47 0.87
CA PRO A 34 6.54 -9.54 1.08
C PRO A 34 5.32 -10.19 1.77
N TYR A 35 5.17 -11.51 1.71
CA TYR A 35 4.07 -12.24 2.36
C TYR A 35 4.16 -12.23 3.88
N ALA A 36 5.36 -12.17 4.43
CA ALA A 36 5.55 -12.10 5.87
C ALA A 36 4.87 -10.90 6.52
N TRP A 37 4.69 -9.81 5.77
CA TRP A 37 4.08 -8.57 6.26
C TRP A 37 2.60 -8.69 6.59
N GLU A 38 1.89 -9.69 6.05
CA GLU A 38 0.49 -9.94 6.37
C GLU A 38 0.28 -10.45 7.81
N HIS A 39 1.31 -11.05 8.39
CA HIS A 39 1.24 -11.75 9.68
C HIS A 39 2.03 -11.06 10.79
N ILE A 40 2.78 -10.02 10.47
CA ILE A 40 3.70 -9.37 11.39
C ILE A 40 3.06 -8.11 12.01
N GLY A 41 3.39 -7.81 13.26
CA GLY A 41 3.04 -6.57 13.92
C GLY A 41 1.54 -6.36 14.19
N GLY A 42 0.69 -7.37 13.97
CA GLY A 42 -0.77 -7.25 14.13
C GLY A 42 -1.48 -6.66 12.93
N ILE A 43 -0.84 -6.59 11.77
CA ILE A 43 -1.45 -6.18 10.50
C ILE A 43 -2.58 -7.15 10.14
N ARG A 44 -3.75 -6.60 9.82
CA ARG A 44 -4.94 -7.33 9.37
C ARG A 44 -5.57 -6.58 8.22
N LEU A 45 -5.44 -7.14 7.03
CA LEU A 45 -6.02 -6.56 5.82
C LEU A 45 -7.51 -6.90 5.71
N THR A 46 -8.31 -5.90 5.37
CA THR A 46 -9.70 -6.11 4.92
C THR A 46 -9.71 -6.84 3.58
N PRO A 47 -10.86 -7.37 3.12
CA PRO A 47 -10.92 -8.03 1.81
C PRO A 47 -10.46 -7.15 0.64
N ILE A 48 -10.81 -5.85 0.63
CA ILE A 48 -10.39 -4.92 -0.42
C ILE A 48 -8.89 -4.61 -0.36
N GLU A 49 -8.35 -4.39 0.83
CA GLU A 49 -6.92 -4.20 1.03
C GLU A 49 -6.14 -5.46 0.62
N ARG A 50 -6.66 -6.67 0.93
CA ARG A 50 -6.04 -7.93 0.54
C ARG A 50 -6.01 -8.12 -0.98
N ALA A 51 -7.09 -7.75 -1.68
CA ALA A 51 -7.12 -7.79 -3.13
C ALA A 51 -6.06 -6.86 -3.72
N LEU A 52 -6.02 -5.59 -3.28
CA LEU A 52 -5.01 -4.64 -3.74
C LEU A 52 -3.57 -5.07 -3.36
N TRP A 53 -3.39 -5.73 -2.21
CA TRP A 53 -2.10 -6.27 -1.78
C TRP A 53 -1.53 -7.30 -2.76
N HIS A 54 -2.40 -8.11 -3.39
CA HIS A 54 -1.98 -9.01 -4.47
C HIS A 54 -1.40 -8.25 -5.66
N ASP A 55 -2.06 -7.17 -6.09
CA ASP A 55 -1.59 -6.36 -7.21
C ASP A 55 -0.29 -5.60 -6.87
N ILE A 56 -0.19 -5.08 -5.65
CA ILE A 56 1.03 -4.43 -5.14
C ILE A 56 2.22 -5.38 -5.24
N ARG A 57 2.06 -6.64 -4.83
CA ARG A 57 3.13 -7.65 -4.92
C ARG A 57 3.42 -8.06 -6.35
N ALA A 58 2.38 -8.20 -7.18
CA ALA A 58 2.53 -8.59 -8.58
C ALA A 58 3.28 -7.54 -9.43
N GLU A 59 3.24 -6.28 -9.01
CA GLU A 59 3.98 -5.17 -9.64
C GLU A 59 5.34 -4.89 -8.96
N ASP A 60 5.78 -5.74 -8.02
CA ASP A 60 6.98 -5.52 -7.20
C ASP A 60 7.00 -4.13 -6.53
N ALA A 61 5.81 -3.58 -6.24
CA ALA A 61 5.65 -2.26 -5.66
C ALA A 61 6.06 -2.27 -4.18
N VAL A 62 6.98 -1.41 -3.80
CA VAL A 62 7.44 -1.27 -2.42
C VAL A 62 6.47 -0.36 -1.66
N LEU A 63 5.42 -0.97 -1.14
CA LEU A 63 4.39 -0.33 -0.34
C LEU A 63 4.14 -1.18 0.91
N TYR A 64 4.20 -0.58 2.08
CA TYR A 64 4.08 -1.29 3.36
C TYR A 64 2.65 -1.22 3.87
N PRO A 65 2.04 -2.36 4.24
CA PRO A 65 0.65 -2.40 4.68
C PRO A 65 0.46 -1.74 6.04
N GLN A 66 -0.63 -1.00 6.20
CA GLN A 66 -1.01 -0.28 7.42
C GLN A 66 0.14 0.57 7.99
N TYR A 67 0.83 1.30 7.11
CA TYR A 67 1.99 2.10 7.48
C TYR A 67 1.60 3.35 8.29
N PRO A 68 2.31 3.67 9.40
CA PRO A 68 2.04 4.87 10.18
C PRO A 68 2.53 6.13 9.47
N ALA A 69 1.61 7.02 9.10
CA ALA A 69 1.85 8.34 8.56
C ALA A 69 1.42 9.39 9.59
N GLY A 70 2.38 9.95 10.33
CA GLY A 70 2.09 10.82 11.46
C GLY A 70 1.28 10.10 12.56
N ARG A 71 0.15 10.67 12.95
CA ARG A 71 -0.76 10.04 13.93
C ARG A 71 -1.69 8.98 13.33
N TYR A 72 -1.78 8.93 12.02
CA TYR A 72 -2.66 8.03 11.27
C TYR A 72 -1.94 6.78 10.77
N PHE A 73 -2.70 5.87 10.21
CA PHE A 73 -2.21 4.73 9.44
C PHE A 73 -2.79 4.83 8.02
N VAL A 74 -1.98 4.63 7.02
CA VAL A 74 -2.42 4.50 5.64
C VAL A 74 -2.53 3.03 5.27
N ASP A 75 -3.43 2.66 4.36
CA ASP A 75 -3.62 1.26 4.02
C ASP A 75 -2.34 0.66 3.44
N PHE A 76 -1.69 1.40 2.53
CA PHE A 76 -0.37 1.03 2.00
C PHE A 76 0.49 2.28 1.85
N GLY A 77 1.71 2.28 2.36
CA GLY A 77 2.60 3.43 2.34
C GLY A 77 4.03 3.12 2.00
N ASN A 78 4.66 4.01 1.21
CA ASN A 78 6.11 4.05 1.03
C ASN A 78 6.67 5.30 1.72
N PRO A 79 7.38 5.18 2.86
CA PRO A 79 7.88 6.33 3.60
C PRO A 79 9.06 7.04 2.94
N VAL A 80 9.81 6.36 2.08
CA VAL A 80 10.96 6.95 1.37
C VAL A 80 10.46 7.96 0.33
N ALA A 81 9.49 7.56 -0.49
CA ALA A 81 8.85 8.42 -1.47
C ALA A 81 7.70 9.28 -0.89
N ARG A 82 7.25 8.97 0.34
CA ARG A 82 6.05 9.56 0.98
C ARG A 82 4.81 9.45 0.11
N VAL A 83 4.56 8.25 -0.37
CA VAL A 83 3.38 7.90 -1.18
C VAL A 83 2.51 6.94 -0.41
N ALA A 84 1.21 7.17 -0.42
CA ALA A 84 0.22 6.31 0.19
C ALA A 84 -0.88 5.94 -0.80
N ILE A 85 -1.43 4.73 -0.64
CA ILE A 85 -2.65 4.28 -1.30
C ILE A 85 -3.67 3.93 -0.23
N GLU A 86 -4.88 4.44 -0.38
CA GLU A 86 -6.05 4.19 0.45
C GLU A 86 -7.12 3.46 -0.34
N CYS A 87 -7.72 2.43 0.25
CA CYS A 87 -8.81 1.65 -0.34
C CYS A 87 -10.16 2.15 0.15
N ASP A 88 -10.95 2.76 -0.73
CA ASP A 88 -12.26 3.31 -0.37
C ASP A 88 -13.36 2.23 -0.42
N GLY A 89 -13.74 1.72 0.75
CA GLY A 89 -14.91 0.86 0.90
C GLY A 89 -16.23 1.65 0.87
N ALA A 90 -17.25 1.10 0.22
CA ALA A 90 -18.56 1.76 0.03
C ALA A 90 -19.32 2.14 1.32
N LYS A 91 -18.87 1.68 2.49
CA LYS A 91 -19.58 1.85 3.78
C LYS A 91 -19.02 2.96 4.67
N TRP A 92 -17.97 3.69 4.29
CA TRP A 92 -17.23 4.56 5.20
C TRP A 92 -17.44 6.06 4.99
N HIS A 93 -18.43 6.45 4.19
CA HIS A 93 -18.80 7.87 4.03
C HIS A 93 -19.62 8.43 5.21
N ILE A 94 -19.38 7.96 6.43
CA ILE A 94 -20.15 8.38 7.60
C ILE A 94 -19.75 9.80 8.05
N ASP A 95 -18.54 10.26 7.71
CA ASP A 95 -18.09 11.61 8.05
C ASP A 95 -17.05 12.14 7.07
N ALA A 96 -17.53 12.65 5.94
CA ALA A 96 -16.66 13.19 4.88
C ALA A 96 -15.76 14.34 5.38
N SER A 97 -16.16 15.07 6.41
CA SER A 97 -15.37 16.17 6.97
C SER A 97 -14.15 15.66 7.75
N LYS A 98 -14.30 14.57 8.49
CA LYS A 98 -13.18 13.94 9.22
C LYS A 98 -12.20 13.26 8.26
N ASP A 99 -12.72 12.64 7.20
CA ASP A 99 -11.87 12.03 6.17
C ASP A 99 -11.05 13.09 5.44
N ALA A 100 -11.66 14.22 5.08
CA ALA A 100 -10.95 15.34 4.46
C ALA A 100 -9.88 15.93 5.40
N ALA A 101 -10.19 16.14 6.67
CA ALA A 101 -9.25 16.65 7.66
C ALA A 101 -8.08 15.67 7.86
N ARG A 102 -8.35 14.35 7.93
CA ARG A 102 -7.32 13.31 8.02
C ARG A 102 -6.38 13.35 6.80
N GLN A 103 -6.95 13.44 5.61
CA GLN A 103 -6.15 13.52 4.37
C GLN A 103 -5.29 14.78 4.37
N GLN A 104 -5.84 15.95 4.68
CA GLN A 104 -5.09 17.20 4.77
C GLN A 104 -3.92 17.13 5.75
N GLU A 105 -4.10 16.51 6.91
CA GLU A 105 -3.01 16.33 7.88
C GLU A 105 -1.90 15.40 7.35
N ILE A 106 -2.25 14.33 6.64
CA ILE A 106 -1.28 13.42 6.03
C ILE A 106 -0.52 14.14 4.91
N GLU A 107 -1.21 14.91 4.08
CA GLU A 107 -0.60 15.71 3.01
C GLU A 107 0.28 16.83 3.56
N ALA A 108 -0.13 17.49 4.66
CA ALA A 108 0.66 18.54 5.31
C ALA A 108 2.02 18.07 5.84
N ILE A 109 2.17 16.80 6.14
CA ILE A 109 3.47 16.20 6.49
C ILE A 109 4.23 15.63 5.28
N GLY A 110 3.80 16.00 4.08
CA GLY A 110 4.52 15.76 2.82
C GLY A 110 4.19 14.45 2.12
N TRP A 111 3.09 13.77 2.47
CA TRP A 111 2.64 12.57 1.78
C TRP A 111 1.76 12.92 0.58
N THR A 112 1.88 12.14 -0.48
CA THR A 112 0.93 12.12 -1.59
C THR A 112 0.00 10.93 -1.40
N VAL A 113 -1.32 11.18 -1.31
CA VAL A 113 -2.32 10.15 -1.07
C VAL A 113 -3.08 9.85 -2.36
N TYR A 114 -3.07 8.61 -2.79
CA TYR A 114 -3.87 8.09 -3.87
C TYR A 114 -5.03 7.26 -3.33
N ARG A 115 -6.19 7.33 -3.96
CA ARG A 115 -7.37 6.58 -3.53
C ARG A 115 -7.88 5.67 -4.64
N ILE A 116 -8.26 4.46 -4.26
CA ILE A 116 -8.86 3.48 -5.18
C ILE A 116 -10.18 2.98 -4.61
N GLY A 117 -11.24 3.01 -5.41
CA GLY A 117 -12.54 2.50 -4.99
C GLY A 117 -12.53 0.98 -4.79
N GLY A 118 -13.23 0.50 -3.77
CA GLY A 118 -13.23 -0.93 -3.41
C GLY A 118 -13.65 -1.88 -4.53
N ARG A 119 -14.52 -1.45 -5.45
CA ARG A 119 -14.87 -2.25 -6.64
C ARG A 119 -13.67 -2.44 -7.56
N ALA A 120 -12.87 -1.40 -7.75
CA ALA A 120 -11.69 -1.45 -8.61
C ALA A 120 -10.62 -2.38 -8.03
N CYS A 121 -10.55 -2.55 -6.70
CA CYS A 121 -9.62 -3.48 -6.05
C CYS A 121 -9.88 -4.96 -6.41
N PHE A 122 -11.11 -5.30 -6.85
CA PHE A 122 -11.49 -6.67 -7.25
C PHE A 122 -11.54 -6.88 -8.76
N THR A 123 -11.05 -5.94 -9.57
CA THR A 123 -10.99 -6.15 -11.02
C THR A 123 -9.85 -7.09 -11.39
N ASP A 124 -10.23 -8.27 -11.84
CA ASP A 124 -9.30 -9.28 -12.33
C ASP A 124 -8.74 -8.92 -13.71
N ALA A 125 -7.64 -9.55 -14.08
CA ALA A 125 -7.12 -9.48 -15.43
C ALA A 125 -8.12 -10.13 -16.42
N GLU A 126 -8.38 -9.44 -17.52
CA GLU A 126 -9.18 -9.99 -18.62
C GLU A 126 -8.26 -10.76 -19.58
N TYR A 127 -8.70 -11.98 -19.88
CA TYR A 127 -8.06 -12.81 -20.89
C TYR A 127 -8.89 -12.75 -22.17
N THR A 128 -8.28 -12.31 -23.25
CA THR A 128 -8.88 -12.31 -24.58
C THR A 128 -7.99 -13.11 -25.53
N GLU A 129 -8.60 -13.87 -26.43
CA GLU A 129 -7.90 -14.57 -27.51
C GLU A 129 -8.33 -13.92 -28.84
N ASP A 130 -7.39 -13.27 -29.51
CA ASP A 130 -7.58 -12.68 -30.82
C ASP A 130 -6.56 -13.28 -31.79
N ASP A 131 -7.07 -13.81 -32.93
CA ASP A 131 -6.26 -14.48 -33.96
C ASP A 131 -5.31 -15.59 -33.42
N GLY A 132 -5.78 -16.34 -32.40
CA GLY A 132 -5.00 -17.39 -31.77
C GLY A 132 -3.85 -16.92 -30.89
N LYS A 133 -3.80 -15.62 -30.58
CA LYS A 133 -2.82 -15.05 -29.64
C LYS A 133 -3.51 -14.62 -28.36
N PRO A 134 -3.12 -15.20 -27.22
CA PRO A 134 -3.67 -14.77 -25.94
C PRO A 134 -3.19 -13.36 -25.59
N THR A 135 -4.13 -12.50 -25.28
CA THR A 135 -3.87 -11.17 -24.74
C THR A 135 -4.43 -11.10 -23.32
N VAL A 136 -3.58 -10.73 -22.36
CA VAL A 136 -3.98 -10.53 -20.97
C VAL A 136 -3.99 -9.04 -20.67
N THR A 137 -5.17 -8.51 -20.39
CA THR A 137 -5.34 -7.11 -19.95
C THR A 137 -5.34 -7.09 -18.42
N ALA A 138 -4.41 -6.35 -17.84
CA ALA A 138 -4.34 -6.22 -16.39
C ALA A 138 -5.60 -5.55 -15.83
N GLY A 139 -6.06 -5.98 -14.67
CA GLY A 139 -7.18 -5.37 -13.95
C GLY A 139 -6.90 -3.92 -13.55
N ALA A 140 -7.96 -3.16 -13.30
CA ALA A 140 -7.87 -1.71 -13.01
C ALA A 140 -6.97 -1.40 -11.80
N ALA A 141 -7.02 -2.22 -10.74
CA ALA A 141 -6.18 -2.05 -9.56
C ALA A 141 -4.70 -2.23 -9.89
N ARG A 142 -4.37 -3.22 -10.71
CA ARG A 142 -2.99 -3.48 -11.11
C ARG A 142 -2.42 -2.35 -11.97
N VAL A 143 -3.20 -1.84 -12.91
CA VAL A 143 -2.82 -0.66 -13.73
C VAL A 143 -2.60 0.56 -12.84
N PHE A 144 -3.51 0.81 -11.89
CA PHE A 144 -3.39 1.90 -10.94
C PHE A 144 -2.11 1.83 -10.10
N VAL A 145 -1.78 0.65 -9.56
CA VAL A 145 -0.52 0.44 -8.80
C VAL A 145 0.69 0.67 -9.69
N ARG A 146 0.70 0.11 -10.91
CA ARG A 146 1.78 0.27 -11.87
C ARG A 146 2.05 1.73 -12.20
N ASP A 147 1.02 2.52 -12.44
CA ASP A 147 1.15 3.95 -12.79
C ASP A 147 1.74 4.76 -11.62
N ILE A 148 1.32 4.47 -10.38
CA ILE A 148 1.91 5.08 -9.19
C ILE A 148 3.38 4.69 -9.05
N CYS A 149 3.70 3.41 -9.23
CA CYS A 149 5.07 2.92 -9.13
C CYS A 149 5.99 3.54 -10.18
N ALA A 150 5.53 3.68 -11.41
CA ALA A 150 6.28 4.34 -12.47
C ALA A 150 6.53 5.82 -12.16
N ARG A 151 5.50 6.53 -11.68
CA ARG A 151 5.58 7.94 -11.33
C ARG A 151 6.54 8.24 -10.18
N HIS A 152 6.54 7.40 -9.17
CA HIS A 152 7.31 7.60 -7.94
C HIS A 152 8.57 6.74 -7.84
N GLN A 153 8.81 5.87 -8.82
CA GLN A 153 9.95 4.95 -8.87
C GLN A 153 10.07 4.09 -7.59
N ILE A 154 8.97 3.48 -7.17
CA ILE A 154 8.86 2.71 -5.93
C ILE A 154 8.72 1.20 -6.14
N THR A 155 9.25 0.67 -7.23
CA THR A 155 9.38 -0.78 -7.40
C THR A 155 10.69 -1.29 -6.82
N ARG A 156 10.77 -2.61 -6.60
CA ARG A 156 11.99 -3.29 -6.17
C ARG A 156 13.17 -2.99 -7.12
N GLU A 157 12.95 -2.98 -8.42
CA GLU A 157 13.97 -2.66 -9.40
C GLU A 157 14.53 -1.24 -9.23
N HIS A 158 13.69 -0.27 -8.98
CA HIS A 158 14.12 1.11 -8.74
C HIS A 158 14.98 1.24 -7.47
N ARG A 159 14.68 0.44 -6.43
CA ARG A 159 15.47 0.41 -5.19
C ARG A 159 16.87 -0.12 -5.42
N VAL A 160 17.00 -1.24 -6.13
CA VAL A 160 18.29 -1.84 -6.46
C VAL A 160 19.19 -0.86 -7.21
N ARG A 161 18.62 -0.05 -8.11
CA ARG A 161 19.38 0.95 -8.87
C ARG A 161 19.85 2.14 -8.03
N ARG A 162 19.21 2.41 -6.88
CA ARG A 162 19.57 3.52 -5.98
C ARG A 162 20.56 3.12 -4.89
N ALA A 163 20.76 1.83 -4.64
CA ALA A 163 21.71 1.37 -3.66
C ALA A 163 23.12 1.85 -4.05
N PRO A 164 23.85 2.54 -3.18
CA PRO A 164 25.22 2.90 -3.46
C PRO A 164 26.06 1.63 -3.63
N ALA A 165 26.94 1.68 -4.62
CA ALA A 165 27.91 0.61 -4.87
C ALA A 165 28.91 0.47 -3.70
#